data_22cbad648b26ce2aa602186e69e20ddf
#
_entry.id   22cbad648b26ce2aa602186e69e20ddf
#
_cell.length_a   1.000
_cell.length_b   1.000
_cell.length_c   1.000
_cell.angle_alpha   90.00
_cell.angle_beta   90.00
_cell.angle_gamma   90.00
#
_symmetry.space_group_name_H-M   'P 1'
#
loop_
_entity.id
_entity.type
_entity.pdbx_description
1 polymer ?
#
loop_
_entity_poly.entity_id
_entity_poly.type
_entity_poly.pdbx_seq_one_letter_code
_entity_poly.pdbx_strand_id
1 'polypeptide(L)'
;MLKVPFTDLPYKPTVDSLLAGLDTEYKDDSFKSKLLKLNPNNRADRETIIKNYIIKDQEHLSYKHKYLLIKELEKAITDKYYDFSTSFEYDYETDESSASPWPADEIDTPRGFFEDIYQVAKKTWEADLSKAESEDPTTW
;
A
#
# COMPACT_ATOMS: atom_id res chain seq x y z
N MET A 1 -13.34 -6.48 17.47
CA MET A 1 -12.16 -5.82 16.87
C MET A 1 -11.59 -6.66 15.74
N LEU A 2 -11.37 -6.03 14.59
CA LEU A 2 -10.75 -6.71 13.45
C LEU A 2 -9.29 -7.00 13.74
N LYS A 3 -8.84 -8.20 13.38
CA LYS A 3 -7.47 -8.66 13.66
C LYS A 3 -6.70 -8.91 12.38
N VAL A 4 -5.37 -8.85 12.49
CA VAL A 4 -4.48 -9.25 11.41
C VAL A 4 -4.78 -10.71 11.06
N PRO A 5 -4.91 -11.08 9.77
CA PRO A 5 -5.26 -12.45 9.38
C PRO A 5 -4.35 -13.49 10.06
N PHE A 6 -4.97 -14.55 10.59
CA PHE A 6 -4.31 -15.68 11.26
C PHE A 6 -3.56 -15.31 12.55
N THR A 7 -3.87 -14.16 13.15
CA THR A 7 -3.26 -13.73 14.43
C THR A 7 -4.32 -13.21 15.40
N ASP A 8 -3.92 -12.97 16.65
CA ASP A 8 -4.75 -12.30 17.64
C ASP A 8 -4.44 -10.81 17.76
N LEU A 9 -3.56 -10.29 16.90
CA LEU A 9 -3.15 -8.91 16.91
C LEU A 9 -4.22 -8.02 16.24
N PRO A 10 -4.53 -6.85 16.82
CA PRO A 10 -5.48 -5.93 16.20
C PRO A 10 -4.93 -5.42 14.85
N TYR A 11 -5.82 -5.32 13.87
CA TYR A 11 -5.46 -4.80 12.55
C TYR A 11 -5.44 -3.28 12.60
N LYS A 12 -4.25 -2.71 12.49
CA LYS A 12 -4.01 -1.26 12.46
C LYS A 12 -3.17 -0.92 11.24
N PRO A 13 -3.78 -0.84 10.05
CA PRO A 13 -3.03 -0.56 8.84
C PRO A 13 -2.49 0.87 8.84
N THR A 14 -1.35 1.03 8.19
CA THR A 14 -0.75 2.35 7.93
C THR A 14 -0.59 2.52 6.43
N VAL A 15 -0.27 3.74 6.01
CA VAL A 15 0.03 4.01 4.59
C VAL A 15 1.18 3.11 4.11
N ASP A 16 2.18 2.90 4.96
CA ASP A 16 3.35 2.06 4.64
C ASP A 16 2.96 0.60 4.37
N SER A 17 1.85 0.12 4.96
CA SER A 17 1.36 -1.25 4.73
C SER A 17 1.10 -1.54 3.26
N LEU A 18 0.77 -0.50 2.48
CA LEU A 18 0.51 -0.65 1.04
C LEU A 18 1.76 -1.02 0.24
N LEU A 19 2.95 -0.71 0.75
CA LEU A 19 4.19 -0.97 0.05
C LEU A 19 4.76 -2.38 0.31
N ALA A 20 4.12 -3.17 1.16
CA ALA A 20 4.63 -4.49 1.55
C ALA A 20 4.91 -5.41 0.35
N GLY A 21 4.10 -5.32 -0.71
CA GLY A 21 4.28 -6.13 -1.92
C GLY A 21 5.52 -5.78 -2.73
N LEU A 22 6.17 -4.65 -2.43
CA LEU A 22 7.42 -4.22 -3.08
C LEU A 22 8.66 -4.75 -2.36
N ASP A 23 8.51 -5.36 -1.20
CA ASP A 23 9.63 -5.84 -0.40
C ASP A 23 10.33 -6.99 -1.13
N THR A 24 11.63 -6.79 -1.41
CA THR A 24 12.46 -7.77 -2.10
C THR A 24 13.21 -8.69 -1.13
N GLU A 25 13.17 -8.40 0.17
CA GLU A 25 13.79 -9.23 1.18
C GLU A 25 13.11 -10.61 1.22
N TYR A 26 13.90 -11.66 1.28
CA TYR A 26 13.43 -13.05 1.23
C TYR A 26 12.70 -13.46 -0.07
N LYS A 27 12.82 -12.66 -1.12
CA LYS A 27 12.32 -12.99 -2.45
C LYS A 27 13.44 -13.56 -3.32
N ASP A 28 13.08 -14.36 -4.33
CA ASP A 28 14.05 -14.90 -5.26
C ASP A 28 14.57 -13.84 -6.24
N ASP A 29 15.65 -14.19 -6.95
CA ASP A 29 16.27 -13.26 -7.90
C ASP A 29 15.37 -12.91 -9.08
N SER A 30 14.46 -13.82 -9.46
CA SER A 30 13.49 -13.58 -10.53
C SER A 30 12.50 -12.47 -10.14
N PHE A 31 12.00 -12.50 -8.92
CA PHE A 31 11.12 -11.46 -8.39
C PHE A 31 11.81 -10.10 -8.40
N LYS A 32 13.01 -10.04 -7.80
CA LYS A 32 13.79 -8.80 -7.72
C LYS A 32 14.09 -8.24 -9.10
N SER A 33 14.54 -9.09 -10.02
CA SER A 33 14.91 -8.70 -11.37
C SER A 33 13.72 -8.13 -12.15
N LYS A 34 12.56 -8.75 -12.05
CA LYS A 34 11.34 -8.28 -12.72
C LYS A 34 10.89 -6.93 -12.18
N LEU A 35 10.87 -6.78 -10.86
CA LEU A 35 10.46 -5.53 -10.23
C LEU A 35 11.41 -4.39 -10.57
N LEU A 36 12.72 -4.62 -10.47
CA LEU A 36 13.73 -3.58 -10.67
C LEU A 36 13.91 -3.16 -12.14
N LYS A 37 13.34 -3.91 -13.08
CA LYS A 37 13.29 -3.49 -14.49
C LYS A 37 12.22 -2.43 -14.74
N LEU A 38 11.27 -2.29 -13.82
CA LEU A 38 10.21 -1.31 -13.94
C LEU A 38 10.68 0.05 -13.41
N ASN A 39 10.27 1.12 -14.09
CA ASN A 39 10.59 2.47 -13.68
C ASN A 39 9.36 3.08 -12.97
N PRO A 40 9.44 3.35 -11.65
CA PRO A 40 8.29 3.87 -10.89
C PRO A 40 7.83 5.26 -11.34
N ASN A 41 8.64 5.95 -12.16
CA ASN A 41 8.31 7.26 -12.69
C ASN A 41 7.72 7.20 -14.11
N ASN A 42 7.78 6.04 -14.76
CA ASN A 42 7.11 5.82 -16.03
C ASN A 42 5.66 5.44 -15.77
N ARG A 43 4.72 6.10 -16.44
CA ARG A 43 3.28 5.91 -16.18
C ARG A 43 2.83 4.46 -16.33
N ALA A 44 3.22 3.81 -17.42
CA ALA A 44 2.81 2.42 -17.68
C ALA A 44 3.45 1.46 -16.69
N ASP A 45 4.74 1.66 -16.37
CA ASP A 45 5.44 0.84 -15.39
C ASP A 45 4.89 1.03 -13.99
N ARG A 46 4.58 2.28 -13.61
CA ARG A 46 3.96 2.59 -12.32
C ARG A 46 2.63 1.86 -12.17
N GLU A 47 1.81 1.86 -13.20
CA GLU A 47 0.54 1.13 -13.19
C GLU A 47 0.76 -0.38 -12.99
N THR A 48 1.76 -0.95 -13.67
CA THR A 48 2.14 -2.36 -13.51
C THR A 48 2.61 -2.64 -12.08
N ILE A 49 3.46 -1.77 -11.53
CA ILE A 49 3.93 -1.89 -10.14
C ILE A 49 2.74 -1.89 -9.17
N ILE A 50 1.83 -0.97 -9.33
CA ILE A 50 0.67 -0.84 -8.44
C ILE A 50 -0.23 -2.07 -8.55
N LYS A 51 -0.61 -2.48 -9.75
CA LYS A 51 -1.53 -3.60 -9.95
C LYS A 51 -0.94 -4.95 -9.59
N ASN A 52 0.28 -5.21 -10.03
CA ASN A 52 0.86 -6.57 -9.96
C ASN A 52 1.68 -6.83 -8.68
N TYR A 53 2.03 -5.79 -7.94
CA TYR A 53 2.81 -5.94 -6.71
C TYR A 53 2.06 -5.39 -5.49
N ILE A 54 1.53 -4.18 -5.57
CA ILE A 54 0.90 -3.51 -4.42
C ILE A 54 -0.51 -4.06 -4.17
N ILE A 55 -1.37 -3.97 -5.15
CA ILE A 55 -2.77 -4.41 -5.03
C ILE A 55 -2.85 -5.93 -4.90
N LYS A 56 -2.08 -6.64 -5.71
CA LYS A 56 -2.07 -8.11 -5.70
C LYS A 56 -1.65 -8.67 -4.36
N ASP A 57 -0.65 -8.07 -3.70
CA ASP A 57 -0.19 -8.50 -2.38
C ASP A 57 -1.30 -8.43 -1.33
N GLN A 58 -2.23 -7.50 -1.48
CA GLN A 58 -3.32 -7.26 -0.53
C GLN A 58 -4.62 -7.99 -0.89
N GLU A 59 -4.66 -8.74 -1.98
CA GLU A 59 -5.88 -9.43 -2.44
C GLU A 59 -6.40 -10.47 -1.45
N HIS A 60 -5.53 -11.05 -0.64
CA HIS A 60 -5.90 -12.06 0.36
C HIS A 60 -6.69 -11.46 1.54
N LEU A 61 -6.70 -10.16 1.69
CA LEU A 61 -7.42 -9.50 2.77
C LEU A 61 -8.94 -9.56 2.55
N SER A 62 -9.70 -9.62 3.67
CA SER A 62 -11.15 -9.52 3.59
C SER A 62 -11.59 -8.11 3.17
N TYR A 63 -12.86 -7.97 2.79
CA TYR A 63 -13.41 -6.66 2.43
C TYR A 63 -13.29 -5.66 3.58
N LYS A 64 -13.37 -6.11 4.83
CA LYS A 64 -13.21 -5.26 6.02
C LYS A 64 -11.79 -4.73 6.14
N HIS A 65 -10.80 -5.61 5.96
CA HIS A 65 -9.39 -5.22 5.99
C HIS A 65 -9.06 -4.23 4.89
N LYS A 66 -9.52 -4.51 3.67
CA LYS A 66 -9.32 -3.60 2.52
C LYS A 66 -9.92 -2.23 2.78
N TYR A 67 -11.12 -2.19 3.36
CA TYR A 67 -11.79 -0.94 3.70
C TYR A 67 -10.97 -0.09 4.67
N LEU A 68 -10.51 -0.70 5.77
CA LEU A 68 -9.72 0.02 6.77
C LEU A 68 -8.39 0.51 6.19
N LEU A 69 -7.74 -0.30 5.37
CA LEU A 69 -6.48 0.07 4.71
C LEU A 69 -6.68 1.27 3.78
N ILE A 70 -7.73 1.26 2.96
CA ILE A 70 -8.02 2.35 2.03
C ILE A 70 -8.47 3.62 2.77
N LYS A 71 -9.17 3.50 3.89
CA LYS A 71 -9.53 4.65 4.72
C LYS A 71 -8.31 5.35 5.31
N GLU A 72 -7.28 4.59 5.69
CA GLU A 72 -6.01 5.19 6.14
C GLU A 72 -5.33 5.95 5.00
N LEU A 73 -5.33 5.38 3.78
CA LEU A 73 -4.77 6.07 2.62
C LEU A 73 -5.56 7.34 2.29
N GLU A 74 -6.89 7.26 2.27
CA GLU A 74 -7.78 8.40 2.02
C GLU A 74 -7.52 9.53 3.02
N LYS A 75 -7.39 9.19 4.29
CA LYS A 75 -7.09 10.13 5.36
C LYS A 75 -5.76 10.85 5.12
N ALA A 76 -4.73 10.12 4.71
CA ALA A 76 -3.43 10.70 4.39
C ALA A 76 -3.50 11.61 3.16
N ILE A 77 -4.21 11.21 2.11
CA ILE A 77 -4.37 11.99 0.88
C ILE A 77 -5.12 13.29 1.15
N THR A 78 -6.14 13.27 2.02
CA THR A 78 -6.91 14.47 2.36
C THR A 78 -6.15 15.43 3.28
N ASP A 79 -5.09 14.96 3.92
CA ASP A 79 -4.19 15.80 4.72
C ASP A 79 -3.10 16.39 3.80
N LYS A 80 -3.26 17.65 3.44
CA LYS A 80 -2.32 18.33 2.53
C LYS A 80 -0.88 18.43 3.07
N TYR A 81 -0.71 18.26 4.38
CA TYR A 81 0.60 18.31 5.03
C TYR A 81 1.25 16.94 5.22
N TYR A 82 0.55 15.85 4.89
CA TYR A 82 1.13 14.52 5.01
C TYR A 82 2.29 14.36 4.01
N ASP A 83 3.44 13.94 4.50
CA ASP A 83 4.64 13.74 3.69
C ASP A 83 4.76 12.28 3.26
N PHE A 84 4.35 11.98 2.02
CA PHE A 84 4.41 10.63 1.48
C PHE A 84 5.82 10.14 1.18
N SER A 85 6.82 11.03 1.16
CA SER A 85 8.21 10.61 0.96
C SER A 85 8.71 9.72 2.10
N THR A 86 8.16 9.87 3.29
CA THR A 86 8.55 9.08 4.47
C THR A 86 8.33 7.59 4.29
N SER A 87 7.37 7.20 3.46
CA SER A 87 7.10 5.78 3.16
C SER A 87 8.21 5.12 2.34
N PHE A 88 9.08 5.92 1.71
CA PHE A 88 10.21 5.45 0.91
C PHE A 88 11.55 5.65 1.62
N GLU A 89 11.54 6.03 2.89
CA GLU A 89 12.73 6.35 3.66
C GLU A 89 12.91 5.39 4.84
N TYR A 90 14.16 5.26 5.30
CA TYR A 90 14.47 4.54 6.52
C TYR A 90 13.95 5.32 7.73
N ASP A 91 13.28 4.63 8.66
CA ASP A 91 12.78 5.22 9.89
C ASP A 91 13.80 5.03 11.02
N TYR A 92 14.51 6.10 11.38
CA TYR A 92 15.53 6.06 12.42
C TYR A 92 14.95 5.91 13.83
N GLU A 93 13.67 6.23 14.04
CA GLU A 93 13.03 6.08 15.35
C GLU A 93 12.68 4.62 15.64
N THR A 94 12.18 3.90 14.65
CA THR A 94 11.78 2.49 14.79
C THR A 94 12.85 1.52 14.29
N ASP A 95 13.92 2.03 13.69
CA ASP A 95 14.99 1.23 13.06
C ASP A 95 14.46 0.30 11.98
N GLU A 96 13.51 0.79 11.19
CA GLU A 96 12.86 0.04 10.12
C GLU A 96 13.17 0.62 8.74
N SER A 97 13.43 -0.28 7.79
CA SER A 97 13.60 0.08 6.38
C SER A 97 12.24 0.20 5.70
N SER A 98 12.15 1.05 4.67
CA SER A 98 11.00 1.04 3.76
C SER A 98 10.94 -0.29 3.01
N ALA A 99 9.74 -0.77 2.71
CA ALA A 99 9.53 -1.94 1.87
C ALA A 99 9.88 -1.67 0.39
N SER A 100 9.90 -0.39 -0.01
CA SER A 100 10.21 0.00 -1.39
C SER A 100 11.69 -0.22 -1.72
N PRO A 101 12.01 -0.83 -2.90
CA PRO A 101 13.40 -0.91 -3.36
C PRO A 101 13.92 0.43 -3.90
N TRP A 102 13.03 1.41 -4.08
CA TRP A 102 13.40 2.75 -4.53
C TRP A 102 13.36 3.73 -3.36
N PRO A 103 14.44 4.50 -3.13
CA PRO A 103 14.41 5.54 -2.10
C PRO A 103 13.55 6.74 -2.55
N ALA A 104 13.22 7.61 -1.60
CA ALA A 104 12.32 8.74 -1.82
C ALA A 104 12.76 9.66 -2.97
N ASP A 105 14.07 9.89 -3.11
CA ASP A 105 14.61 10.76 -4.14
C ASP A 105 14.54 10.15 -5.55
N GLU A 106 14.25 8.87 -5.68
CA GLU A 106 14.02 8.20 -6.96
C GLU A 106 12.55 8.15 -7.35
N ILE A 107 11.65 8.64 -6.51
CA ILE A 107 10.21 8.74 -6.81
C ILE A 107 9.87 10.21 -7.10
N ASP A 108 9.50 10.52 -8.33
CA ASP A 108 9.26 11.90 -8.77
C ASP A 108 8.14 12.59 -7.97
N THR A 109 7.09 11.89 -7.67
CA THR A 109 5.95 12.43 -6.93
C THR A 109 5.44 11.39 -5.94
N PRO A 110 6.04 11.30 -4.74
CA PRO A 110 5.57 10.33 -3.73
C PRO A 110 4.06 10.42 -3.47
N ARG A 111 3.53 11.62 -3.31
CA ARG A 111 2.07 11.82 -3.16
C ARG A 111 1.31 11.30 -4.38
N GLY A 112 1.75 11.62 -5.57
CA GLY A 112 1.13 11.15 -6.81
C GLY A 112 1.14 9.64 -6.93
N PHE A 113 2.22 9.00 -6.49
CA PHE A 113 2.31 7.54 -6.45
C PHE A 113 1.20 6.93 -5.59
N PHE A 114 0.98 7.47 -4.39
CA PHE A 114 -0.07 7.01 -3.50
C PHE A 114 -1.47 7.38 -3.97
N GLU A 115 -1.64 8.53 -4.63
CA GLU A 115 -2.91 8.88 -5.27
C GLU A 115 -3.27 7.88 -6.37
N ASP A 116 -2.29 7.43 -7.15
CA ASP A 116 -2.48 6.41 -8.17
C ASP A 116 -2.86 5.06 -7.54
N ILE A 117 -2.23 4.68 -6.43
CA ILE A 117 -2.62 3.49 -5.67
C ILE A 117 -4.09 3.59 -5.25
N TYR A 118 -4.49 4.73 -4.72
CA TYR A 118 -5.86 4.97 -4.28
C TYR A 118 -6.87 4.77 -5.41
N GLN A 119 -6.61 5.35 -6.58
CA GLN A 119 -7.49 5.22 -7.74
C GLN A 119 -7.61 3.77 -8.23
N VAL A 120 -6.48 3.07 -8.31
CA VAL A 120 -6.48 1.66 -8.74
C VAL A 120 -7.21 0.79 -7.72
N ALA A 121 -6.94 0.99 -6.42
CA ALA A 121 -7.58 0.22 -5.36
C ALA A 121 -9.09 0.43 -5.34
N LYS A 122 -9.55 1.66 -5.44
CA LYS A 122 -10.99 1.97 -5.47
C LYS A 122 -11.71 1.28 -6.62
N LYS A 123 -11.08 1.22 -7.78
CA LYS A 123 -11.65 0.57 -8.94
C LYS A 123 -11.62 -0.95 -8.80
N THR A 124 -10.48 -1.50 -8.39
CA THR A 124 -10.27 -2.95 -8.29
C THR A 124 -11.13 -3.56 -7.17
N TRP A 125 -11.24 -2.86 -6.05
CA TRP A 125 -11.95 -3.34 -4.86
C TRP A 125 -13.34 -2.71 -4.68
N GLU A 126 -13.92 -2.18 -5.74
CA GLU A 126 -15.20 -1.46 -5.67
C GLU A 126 -16.29 -2.23 -4.96
N ALA A 127 -16.47 -3.50 -5.29
CA ALA A 127 -17.50 -4.35 -4.66
C ALA A 127 -17.24 -4.56 -3.17
N ASP A 128 -15.99 -4.83 -2.79
CA ASP A 128 -15.60 -5.03 -1.39
C ASP A 128 -15.78 -3.75 -0.57
N LEU A 129 -15.38 -2.61 -1.13
CA LEU A 129 -15.50 -1.33 -0.46
C LEU A 129 -16.96 -0.90 -0.28
N SER A 130 -17.80 -1.13 -1.29
CA SER A 130 -19.24 -0.87 -1.21
C SER A 130 -19.91 -1.73 -0.13
N LYS A 131 -19.53 -3.00 -0.06
CA LYS A 131 -20.04 -3.91 0.97
C LYS A 131 -19.67 -3.40 2.36
N ALA A 132 -18.43 -2.98 2.57
CA ALA A 132 -17.96 -2.46 3.84
C ALA A 132 -18.69 -1.18 4.25
N GLU A 133 -18.97 -0.29 3.28
CA GLU A 133 -19.68 0.96 3.55
C GLU A 133 -21.12 0.75 4.03
N SER A 134 -21.72 -0.38 3.71
CA SER A 134 -23.06 -0.73 4.18
C SER A 134 -23.09 -1.20 5.63
N GLU A 135 -21.93 -1.39 6.24
CA GLU A 135 -21.76 -1.89 7.61
C GLU A 135 -21.18 -0.82 8.53
N ASP A 136 -21.29 -1.05 9.84
CA ASP A 136 -20.70 -0.18 10.84
C ASP A 136 -19.31 -0.72 11.25
N PRO A 137 -18.20 -0.04 10.88
CA PRO A 137 -16.87 -0.52 11.22
C PRO A 137 -16.59 -0.66 12.71
N THR A 138 -17.34 0.05 13.55
CA THR A 138 -17.17 -0.04 15.01
C THR A 138 -17.62 -1.39 15.58
N THR A 139 -18.35 -2.17 14.78
CA THR A 139 -18.83 -3.50 15.19
C THR A 139 -17.90 -4.64 14.77
N TRP A 140 -16.88 -4.34 14.04
CA TRP A 140 -15.94 -5.35 13.51
C TRP A 140 -14.98 -5.93 14.53
#